data_13b3e7d04015db0dcdcfaf4c2327996a
#
_entry.id   13b3e7d04015db0dcdcfaf4c2327996a
#
_cell.length_a   1.000
_cell.length_b   1.000
_cell.length_c   1.000
_cell.angle_alpha   90.00
_cell.angle_beta   90.00
_cell.angle_gamma   90.00
#
_symmetry.space_group_name_H-M   'P 1'
#
loop_
_entity.id
_entity.type
_entity.pdbx_description
1 polymer ?
#
loop_
_entity_poly.entity_id
_entity_poly.type
_entity_poly.pdbx_seq_one_letter_code
_entity_poly.pdbx_strand_id
1 'polypeptide(L)'
;MTKKELWSYKNKLKEIARLEARIKKREADAKAVPTVKTKVQSSQKEFPFTETHITVDAPEPRQFSAIQRDIVLLRVKKAEAEEELLRLDEFIYSVKDELARQILTARYVENQKLKDVAIEFNMTEQGILKIINNSLR
;
A
#
# COMPACT_ATOMS: atom_id res chain seq x y z
N MET A 1 -19.83 9.31 -8.84
CA MET A 1 -18.80 8.31 -9.20
C MET A 1 -18.76 8.14 -10.72
N THR A 2 -17.60 8.26 -11.31
CA THR A 2 -17.41 8.13 -12.76
C THR A 2 -16.81 6.77 -13.11
N LYS A 3 -16.92 6.36 -14.40
CA LYS A 3 -16.26 5.15 -14.90
C LYS A 3 -14.75 5.21 -14.68
N LYS A 4 -14.16 6.39 -14.84
CA LYS A 4 -12.73 6.61 -14.65
C LYS A 4 -12.31 6.31 -13.21
N GLU A 5 -13.10 6.72 -12.23
CA GLU A 5 -12.84 6.43 -10.81
C GLU A 5 -12.94 4.92 -10.53
N LEU A 6 -13.93 4.24 -11.10
CA LEU A 6 -14.05 2.78 -10.98
C LEU A 6 -12.89 2.06 -11.65
N TRP A 7 -12.44 2.51 -12.82
CA TRP A 7 -11.26 1.95 -13.47
C TRP A 7 -10.00 2.10 -12.65
N SER A 8 -9.93 3.12 -11.81
CA SER A 8 -8.79 3.31 -10.92
C SER A 8 -8.63 2.23 -9.85
N TYR A 9 -9.68 1.45 -9.59
CA TYR A 9 -9.67 0.38 -8.60
C TYR A 9 -8.52 -0.61 -8.82
N LYS A 10 -8.38 -1.11 -10.04
CA LYS A 10 -7.30 -2.03 -10.41
C LYS A 10 -5.92 -1.40 -10.22
N ASN A 11 -5.78 -0.13 -10.63
CA ASN A 11 -4.53 0.60 -10.49
C ASN A 11 -4.20 0.85 -9.02
N LYS A 12 -5.22 1.13 -8.19
CA LYS A 12 -5.03 1.29 -6.75
C LYS A 12 -4.59 -0.01 -6.07
N LEU A 13 -5.16 -1.15 -6.45
CA LEU A 13 -4.71 -2.44 -5.95
C LEU A 13 -3.24 -2.71 -6.30
N LYS A 14 -2.84 -2.42 -7.53
CA LYS A 14 -1.44 -2.55 -7.96
C LYS A 14 -0.53 -1.57 -7.21
N GLU A 15 -0.97 -0.35 -7.01
CA GLU A 15 -0.22 0.66 -6.27
C GLU A 15 0.01 0.22 -4.82
N ILE A 16 -1.02 -0.28 -4.15
CA ILE A 16 -0.92 -0.80 -2.78
C ILE A 16 0.07 -1.96 -2.71
N ALA A 17 -0.01 -2.90 -3.66
CA ALA A 17 0.92 -4.03 -3.72
C ALA A 17 2.38 -3.57 -3.90
N ARG A 18 2.61 -2.58 -4.76
CA ARG A 18 3.94 -1.99 -4.97
C ARG A 18 4.45 -1.27 -3.72
N LEU A 19 3.57 -0.53 -3.05
CA LEU A 19 3.93 0.18 -1.81
C LEU A 19 4.27 -0.81 -0.70
N GLU A 20 3.51 -1.88 -0.55
CA GLU A 20 3.81 -2.96 0.40
C GLU A 20 5.17 -3.61 0.12
N ALA A 21 5.45 -3.90 -1.14
CA ALA A 21 6.73 -4.48 -1.55
C ALA A 21 7.90 -3.53 -1.24
N ARG A 22 7.72 -2.23 -1.50
CA ARG A 22 8.74 -1.21 -1.19
C ARG A 22 8.95 -1.05 0.30
N ILE A 23 7.87 -1.09 1.10
CA ILE A 23 7.97 -1.03 2.56
C ILE A 23 8.77 -2.23 3.08
N LYS A 24 8.48 -3.44 2.62
CA LYS A 24 9.22 -4.64 3.00
C LYS A 24 10.70 -4.54 2.64
N LYS A 25 10.99 -4.03 1.44
CA LYS A 25 12.36 -3.82 0.99
C LYS A 25 13.10 -2.81 1.87
N ARG A 26 12.45 -1.70 2.22
CA ARG A 26 13.03 -0.69 3.10
C ARG A 26 13.22 -1.19 4.53
N GLU A 27 12.30 -2.00 5.03
CA GLU A 27 12.46 -2.65 6.33
C GLU A 27 13.66 -3.59 6.34
N ALA A 28 13.86 -4.34 5.26
CA ALA A 28 15.05 -5.18 5.08
C ALA A 28 16.32 -4.33 5.00
N ASP A 29 16.30 -3.21 4.27
CA ASP A 29 17.42 -2.27 4.19
C ASP A 29 17.75 -1.68 5.57
N ALA A 30 16.76 -1.38 6.38
CA ALA A 30 16.97 -0.89 7.75
C ALA A 30 17.70 -1.91 8.62
N LYS A 31 17.37 -3.19 8.46
CA LYS A 31 18.07 -4.29 9.17
C LYS A 31 19.46 -4.54 8.63
N ALA A 32 19.68 -4.24 7.36
CA ALA A 32 20.95 -4.46 6.67
C ALA A 32 21.88 -3.23 6.72
N VAL A 33 21.49 -2.13 7.39
CA VAL A 33 22.35 -0.95 7.54
C VAL A 33 23.65 -1.36 8.23
N PRO A 34 24.81 -1.03 7.63
CA PRO A 34 26.09 -1.35 8.25
C PRO A 34 26.19 -0.75 9.65
N THR A 35 26.62 -1.56 10.59
CA THR A 35 26.86 -1.10 11.94
C THR A 35 28.16 -0.30 11.97
N VAL A 36 28.13 0.85 12.62
CA VAL A 36 29.30 1.68 12.83
C VAL A 36 29.84 1.39 14.23
N LYS A 37 31.10 1.04 14.31
CA LYS A 37 31.78 0.84 15.59
C LYS A 37 32.03 2.20 16.23
N THR A 38 31.26 2.50 17.26
CA THR A 38 31.43 3.73 18.03
C THR A 38 32.22 3.46 19.28
N LYS A 39 33.36 4.13 19.43
CA LYS A 39 34.11 4.05 20.66
C LYS A 39 33.42 4.92 21.72
N VAL A 40 32.89 4.29 22.73
CA VAL A 40 32.40 5.01 23.90
C VAL A 40 33.53 5.05 24.93
N GLN A 41 34.01 6.25 25.20
CA GLN A 41 35.02 6.47 26.24
C GLN A 41 34.29 6.53 27.58
N SER A 42 34.47 5.51 28.38
CA SER A 42 34.01 5.53 29.76
C SER A 42 35.23 5.86 30.64
N SER A 43 35.30 7.08 31.14
CA SER A 43 36.30 7.43 32.15
C SER A 43 35.82 6.88 33.49
N GLN A 44 36.45 5.83 33.94
CA GLN A 44 36.30 5.45 35.35
C GLN A 44 37.10 6.45 36.18
N LYS A 45 36.42 7.25 36.96
CA LYS A 45 37.04 8.17 37.91
C LYS A 45 37.76 7.45 39.03
N GLU A 46 37.58 6.15 39.13
CA GLU A 46 38.22 5.32 40.12
C GLU A 46 39.54 4.80 39.60
N PHE A 47 40.48 4.75 40.48
CA PHE A 47 41.78 4.23 40.27
C PHE A 47 41.79 2.80 39.73
N PRO A 48 42.62 2.48 38.77
CA PRO A 48 43.86 3.18 38.38
C PRO A 48 43.79 4.11 37.18
N PHE A 49 42.73 4.81 36.85
CA PHE A 49 42.63 5.72 35.71
C PHE A 49 42.76 5.02 34.35
N THR A 50 42.23 3.87 34.22
CA THR A 50 42.22 3.17 32.95
C THR A 50 41.01 3.63 32.15
N GLU A 51 41.26 4.25 31.00
CA GLU A 51 40.20 4.50 30.02
C GLU A 51 39.79 3.17 29.42
N THR A 52 38.54 2.80 29.65
CA THR A 52 37.98 1.61 29.04
C THR A 52 37.26 2.03 27.79
N HIS A 53 37.75 1.63 26.62
CA HIS A 53 37.11 1.88 25.34
C HIS A 53 36.13 0.72 25.05
N ILE A 54 34.86 1.01 25.15
CA ILE A 54 33.82 0.06 24.79
C ILE A 54 33.42 0.35 23.35
N THR A 55 33.54 -0.65 22.49
CA THR A 55 33.08 -0.55 21.12
C THR A 55 31.65 -1.07 21.03
N VAL A 56 30.70 -0.20 20.63
CA VAL A 56 29.30 -0.55 20.46
C VAL A 56 28.99 -0.56 18.98
N ASP A 57 28.42 -1.66 18.50
CA ASP A 57 27.92 -1.75 17.14
C ASP A 57 26.51 -1.12 17.08
N ALA A 58 26.40 -0.02 16.34
CA ALA A 58 25.15 0.69 16.13
C ALA A 58 24.93 0.95 14.65
N PRO A 59 23.67 0.97 14.14
CA PRO A 59 23.40 1.34 12.77
C PRO A 59 23.85 2.76 12.49
N GLU A 60 24.28 3.04 11.27
CA GLU A 60 24.69 4.39 10.87
C GLU A 60 23.48 5.33 10.98
N PRO A 61 23.52 6.39 11.84
CA PRO A 61 22.33 7.15 12.19
C PRO A 61 21.66 7.88 11.03
N ARG A 62 22.43 8.45 10.11
CA ARG A 62 21.88 9.20 8.97
C ARG A 62 21.17 8.29 7.99
N GLN A 63 21.81 7.17 7.65
CA GLN A 63 21.26 6.21 6.72
C GLN A 63 20.01 5.54 7.31
N PHE A 64 20.07 5.15 8.56
CA PHE A 64 18.92 4.58 9.27
C PHE A 64 17.73 5.54 9.34
N SER A 65 17.98 6.80 9.69
CA SER A 65 16.94 7.84 9.75
C SER A 65 16.30 8.10 8.40
N ALA A 66 17.10 8.13 7.32
CA ALA A 66 16.60 8.30 5.96
C ALA A 66 15.68 7.14 5.57
N ILE A 67 16.05 5.92 5.88
CA ILE A 67 15.24 4.72 5.61
C ILE A 67 13.94 4.77 6.42
N GLN A 68 13.99 5.15 7.69
CA GLN A 68 12.80 5.26 8.54
C GLN A 68 11.82 6.32 8.03
N ARG A 69 12.32 7.46 7.55
CA ARG A 69 11.49 8.49 6.91
C ARG A 69 10.81 7.97 5.67
N ASP A 70 11.54 7.23 4.83
CA ASP A 70 10.97 6.60 3.63
C ASP A 70 9.84 5.63 3.98
N ILE A 71 10.05 4.80 5.01
CA ILE A 71 9.05 3.85 5.47
C ILE A 71 7.78 4.56 5.92
N VAL A 72 7.91 5.62 6.72
CA VAL A 72 6.76 6.42 7.18
C VAL A 72 6.02 7.02 5.99
N LEU A 73 6.74 7.62 5.04
CA LEU A 73 6.13 8.21 3.85
C LEU A 73 5.38 7.16 3.00
N LEU A 74 5.99 6.00 2.81
CA LEU A 74 5.37 4.90 2.06
C LEU A 74 4.10 4.38 2.76
N ARG A 75 4.11 4.28 4.07
CA ARG A 75 2.93 3.88 4.86
C ARG A 75 1.80 4.89 4.75
N VAL A 76 2.12 6.19 4.77
CA VAL A 76 1.13 7.25 4.57
C VAL A 76 0.49 7.15 3.18
N LYS A 77 1.30 6.99 2.15
CA LYS A 77 0.80 6.82 0.78
C LYS A 77 -0.04 5.56 0.62
N LYS A 78 0.36 4.47 1.25
CA LYS A 78 -0.42 3.23 1.27
C LYS A 78 -1.79 3.44 1.93
N ALA A 79 -1.83 4.11 3.08
CA ALA A 79 -3.07 4.42 3.79
C ALA A 79 -4.00 5.30 2.95
N GLU A 80 -3.48 6.29 2.24
CA GLU A 80 -4.25 7.12 1.31
C GLU A 80 -4.85 6.30 0.17
N ALA A 81 -4.07 5.40 -0.42
CA ALA A 81 -4.54 4.52 -1.49
C ALA A 81 -5.61 3.55 -0.99
N GLU A 82 -5.45 3.00 0.20
CA GLU A 82 -6.45 2.13 0.84
C GLU A 82 -7.75 2.88 1.13
N GLU A 83 -7.66 4.14 1.56
CA GLU A 83 -8.83 4.98 1.80
C GLU A 83 -9.60 5.24 0.50
N GLU A 84 -8.92 5.55 -0.60
CA GLU A 84 -9.56 5.72 -1.90
C GLU A 84 -10.22 4.43 -2.36
N LEU A 85 -9.56 3.29 -2.16
CA LEU A 85 -10.12 1.99 -2.48
C LEU A 85 -11.39 1.70 -1.67
N LEU A 86 -11.39 2.05 -0.40
CA LEU A 86 -12.54 1.90 0.48
C LEU A 86 -13.73 2.75 0.00
N ARG A 87 -13.48 3.97 -0.46
CA ARG A 87 -14.54 4.82 -1.04
C ARG A 87 -15.18 4.19 -2.26
N LEU A 88 -14.38 3.56 -3.11
CA LEU A 88 -14.88 2.84 -4.28
C LEU A 88 -15.72 1.62 -3.88
N ASP A 89 -15.28 0.87 -2.89
CA ASP A 89 -16.04 -0.26 -2.33
C ASP A 89 -17.35 0.20 -1.72
N GLU A 90 -17.34 1.27 -0.95
CA GLU A 90 -18.54 1.85 -0.34
C GLU A 90 -19.55 2.29 -1.40
N PHE A 91 -19.07 2.89 -2.48
CA PHE A 91 -19.93 3.26 -3.60
C PHE A 91 -20.62 2.04 -4.21
N ILE A 92 -19.86 0.98 -4.48
CA ILE A 92 -20.41 -0.26 -5.05
C ILE A 92 -21.44 -0.86 -4.10
N TYR A 93 -21.16 -0.92 -2.80
CA TYR A 93 -22.09 -1.42 -1.81
C TYR A 93 -23.34 -0.55 -1.63
N SER A 94 -23.25 0.74 -1.95
CA SER A 94 -24.36 1.67 -1.87
C SER A 94 -25.37 1.52 -3.01
N VAL A 95 -25.01 0.81 -4.07
CA VAL A 95 -25.90 0.56 -5.21
C VAL A 95 -27.03 -0.34 -4.74
N LYS A 96 -28.26 0.14 -4.88
CA LYS A 96 -29.46 -0.55 -4.36
C LYS A 96 -29.83 -1.78 -5.17
N ASP A 97 -29.63 -1.74 -6.49
CA ASP A 97 -29.93 -2.86 -7.37
C ASP A 97 -28.86 -3.94 -7.20
N GLU A 98 -29.28 -5.11 -6.74
CA GLU A 98 -28.37 -6.23 -6.50
C GLU A 98 -27.67 -6.70 -7.78
N LEU A 99 -28.39 -6.76 -8.90
CA LEU A 99 -27.81 -7.15 -10.19
C LEU A 99 -26.74 -6.15 -10.63
N ALA A 100 -27.03 -4.86 -10.54
CA ALA A 100 -26.06 -3.80 -10.86
C ALA A 100 -24.83 -3.87 -9.98
N ARG A 101 -25.02 -4.12 -8.68
CA ARG A 101 -23.90 -4.28 -7.73
C ARG A 101 -23.02 -5.46 -8.07
N GLN A 102 -23.59 -6.61 -8.39
CA GLN A 102 -22.86 -7.80 -8.82
C GLN A 102 -22.09 -7.55 -10.12
N ILE A 103 -22.70 -6.88 -11.09
CA ILE A 103 -22.07 -6.53 -12.36
C ILE A 103 -20.89 -5.58 -12.13
N LEU A 104 -21.06 -4.56 -11.30
CA LEU A 104 -19.99 -3.63 -10.97
C LEU A 104 -18.83 -4.34 -10.26
N THR A 105 -19.14 -5.23 -9.33
CA THR A 105 -18.14 -6.03 -8.63
C THR A 105 -17.36 -6.91 -9.61
N ALA A 106 -18.04 -7.64 -10.47
CA ALA A 106 -17.38 -8.50 -11.45
C ALA A 106 -16.51 -7.72 -12.41
N ARG A 107 -16.98 -6.57 -12.88
CA ARG A 107 -16.28 -5.77 -13.88
C ARG A 107 -15.09 -5.01 -13.33
N TYR A 108 -15.23 -4.39 -12.17
CA TYR A 108 -14.22 -3.47 -11.62
C TYR A 108 -13.40 -4.06 -10.48
N VAL A 109 -14.01 -4.81 -9.59
CA VAL A 109 -13.29 -5.43 -8.46
C VAL A 109 -12.58 -6.71 -8.89
N GLU A 110 -13.29 -7.63 -9.53
CA GLU A 110 -12.74 -8.88 -10.02
C GLU A 110 -12.00 -8.71 -11.36
N ASN A 111 -12.16 -7.54 -11.98
CA ASN A 111 -11.50 -7.17 -13.22
C ASN A 111 -11.76 -8.12 -14.38
N GLN A 112 -12.97 -8.65 -14.47
CA GLN A 112 -13.37 -9.47 -15.59
C GLN A 112 -13.58 -8.64 -16.86
N LYS A 113 -13.32 -9.26 -18.00
CA LYS A 113 -13.61 -8.64 -19.28
C LYS A 113 -15.11 -8.49 -19.48
N LEU A 114 -15.53 -7.47 -20.21
CA LEU A 114 -16.93 -7.21 -20.49
C LEU A 114 -17.63 -8.44 -21.10
N LYS A 115 -16.93 -9.14 -21.99
CA LYS A 115 -17.42 -10.37 -22.62
C LYS A 115 -17.70 -11.46 -21.59
N ASP A 116 -16.82 -11.65 -20.62
CA ASP A 116 -16.95 -12.67 -19.58
C ASP A 116 -18.10 -12.32 -18.61
N VAL A 117 -18.26 -11.06 -18.26
CA VAL A 117 -19.39 -10.57 -17.45
C VAL A 117 -20.72 -10.81 -18.18
N ALA A 118 -20.77 -10.52 -19.46
CA ALA A 118 -21.96 -10.76 -20.26
C ALA A 118 -22.36 -12.23 -20.29
N ILE A 119 -21.40 -13.13 -20.41
CA ILE A 119 -21.62 -14.57 -20.39
C ILE A 119 -22.11 -15.01 -18.99
N GLU A 120 -21.47 -14.56 -17.92
CA GLU A 120 -21.83 -14.93 -16.55
C GLU A 120 -23.27 -14.54 -16.20
N PHE A 121 -23.68 -13.35 -16.61
CA PHE A 121 -25.03 -12.83 -16.30
C PHE A 121 -26.07 -13.12 -17.40
N ASN A 122 -25.71 -13.87 -18.45
CA ASN A 122 -26.59 -14.17 -19.57
C ASN A 122 -27.19 -12.92 -20.23
N MET A 123 -26.37 -11.91 -20.40
CA MET A 123 -26.76 -10.62 -20.97
C MET A 123 -25.85 -10.26 -22.14
N THR A 124 -26.32 -9.32 -22.96
CA THR A 124 -25.46 -8.73 -24.01
C THR A 124 -24.46 -7.74 -23.39
N GLU A 125 -23.32 -7.53 -24.06
CA GLU A 125 -22.36 -6.53 -23.63
C GLU A 125 -22.99 -5.13 -23.52
N GLN A 126 -23.86 -4.78 -24.45
CA GLN A 126 -24.58 -3.51 -24.43
C GLN A 126 -25.51 -3.40 -23.23
N GLY A 127 -26.20 -4.48 -22.89
CA GLY A 127 -27.04 -4.56 -21.70
C GLY A 127 -26.26 -4.34 -20.41
N ILE A 128 -25.08 -4.95 -20.30
CA ILE A 128 -24.17 -4.75 -19.17
C ILE A 128 -23.70 -3.29 -19.10
N LEU A 129 -23.28 -2.70 -20.22
CA LEU A 129 -22.85 -1.30 -20.25
C LEU A 129 -23.98 -0.34 -19.86
N LYS A 130 -25.21 -0.63 -20.28
CA LYS A 130 -26.36 0.18 -19.92
C LYS A 130 -26.62 0.17 -18.41
N ILE A 131 -26.54 -0.99 -17.80
CA ILE A 131 -26.69 -1.14 -16.35
C ILE A 131 -25.59 -0.38 -15.61
N ILE A 132 -24.34 -0.51 -16.06
CA ILE A 132 -23.20 0.22 -15.47
C ILE A 132 -23.43 1.72 -15.58
N ASN A 133 -23.79 2.23 -16.74
CA ASN A 133 -24.04 3.65 -16.95
C ASN A 133 -25.17 4.20 -16.08
N ASN A 134 -26.24 3.44 -15.92
CA ASN A 134 -27.36 3.83 -15.07
C ASN A 134 -26.97 3.87 -13.59
N SER A 135 -26.10 2.98 -13.16
CA SER A 135 -25.62 2.92 -11.78
C SER A 135 -24.68 4.08 -11.42
N LEU A 136 -24.05 4.70 -12.40
CA LEU A 136 -23.12 5.82 -12.21
C LEU A 136 -23.78 7.20 -12.21
N ARG A 137 -25.08 7.25 -12.35
CA ARG A 137 -25.81 8.51 -12.30
C ARG A 137 -26.20 8.91 -10.89
#